data_93b48db2303b1b92a6b4ed9ef1bc250b
#
_entry.id   93b48db2303b1b92a6b4ed9ef1bc250b
#
_cell.length_a   1.000
_cell.length_b   1.000
_cell.length_c   1.000
_cell.angle_alpha   90.00
_cell.angle_beta   90.00
_cell.angle_gamma   90.00
#
_symmetry.space_group_name_H-M   'P 1'
#
loop_
_entity.id
_entity.type
_entity.pdbx_description
1 polymer ?
#
loop_
_entity_poly.entity_id
_entity_poly.type
_entity_poly.pdbx_seq_one_letter_code
_entity_poly.pdbx_strand_id
1 'polypeptide(L)'
;HREGVQVIRRDELRRRVHQALLREAGEEMARRYLILRSLRKQPRPVHILIGGVTGVGKSVLASALAYRLGITHIVPSDAVREVFRASLSKDLLPTLHLSTFEAWRALSPGLGLEGESYEVQVMRGFLDQVAKVAVGLKAIQERSALEGTSIVLEGVHVVPRFLQHPYQDRVFTIPMLVAVQDESLHRDRFLLRDRETGHARPKERYLQHFEEIRLIQNHLLRWAREEGIPVIPGEDLDEGIEKALE
;
A
#
# COMPACT_ATOMS: atom_id res chain seq x y z
N HIS A 1 -10.72 -51.05 -7.84
CA HIS A 1 -9.71 -51.01 -6.77
C HIS A 1 -9.64 -49.57 -6.26
N ARG A 2 -10.30 -49.27 -5.12
CA ARG A 2 -10.09 -48.03 -4.37
C ARG A 2 -8.90 -48.30 -3.45
N GLU A 3 -7.72 -47.87 -3.83
CA GLU A 3 -6.59 -47.76 -2.91
C GLU A 3 -6.97 -46.87 -1.74
N GLY A 4 -6.72 -47.37 -0.52
CA GLY A 4 -7.11 -46.69 0.69
C GLY A 4 -6.43 -45.32 0.80
N VAL A 5 -7.22 -44.25 0.76
CA VAL A 5 -6.76 -42.89 1.03
C VAL A 5 -6.29 -42.85 2.49
N GLN A 6 -4.99 -42.86 2.72
CA GLN A 6 -4.44 -42.61 4.06
C GLN A 6 -4.77 -41.17 4.48
N VAL A 7 -5.68 -41.04 5.41
CA VAL A 7 -6.03 -39.72 5.98
C VAL A 7 -4.90 -39.30 6.91
N ILE A 8 -4.11 -38.32 6.46
CA ILE A 8 -3.05 -37.73 7.28
C ILE A 8 -3.67 -36.60 8.11
N ARG A 9 -3.40 -36.61 9.40
CA ARG A 9 -3.80 -35.47 10.28
C ARG A 9 -3.11 -34.17 9.85
N ARG A 10 -3.84 -33.08 9.91
CA ARG A 10 -3.33 -31.75 9.51
C ARG A 10 -1.97 -31.39 10.13
N ASP A 11 -1.75 -31.74 11.40
CA ASP A 11 -0.50 -31.40 12.09
C ASP A 11 0.66 -32.32 11.68
N GLU A 12 0.36 -33.53 11.26
CA GLU A 12 1.38 -34.40 10.71
C GLU A 12 1.77 -33.99 9.28
N LEU A 13 0.82 -33.67 8.44
CA LEU A 13 1.11 -33.08 7.12
C LEU A 13 1.99 -31.83 7.25
N ARG A 14 1.73 -31.00 8.22
CA ARG A 14 2.50 -29.80 8.54
C ARG A 14 3.95 -30.11 8.89
N ARG A 15 4.16 -31.05 9.78
CA ARG A 15 5.51 -31.47 10.16
C ARG A 15 6.28 -32.03 8.96
N ARG A 16 5.62 -32.84 8.14
CA ARG A 16 6.24 -33.39 6.93
C ARG A 16 6.60 -32.33 5.91
N VAL A 17 5.73 -31.34 5.68
CA VAL A 17 6.02 -30.20 4.79
C VAL A 17 7.19 -29.37 5.33
N HIS A 18 7.20 -29.05 6.62
CA HIS A 18 8.32 -28.32 7.23
C HIS A 18 9.64 -29.08 7.12
N GLN A 19 9.64 -30.38 7.39
CA GLN A 19 10.83 -31.23 7.26
C GLN A 19 11.30 -31.39 5.81
N ALA A 20 10.37 -31.44 4.86
CA ALA A 20 10.71 -31.45 3.43
C ALA A 20 11.35 -30.12 3.01
N LEU A 21 10.78 -28.98 3.43
CA LEU A 21 11.35 -27.66 3.15
C LEU A 21 12.75 -27.51 3.77
N LEU A 22 12.95 -27.98 5.00
CA LEU A 22 14.28 -27.99 5.64
C LEU A 22 15.32 -28.75 4.82
N ARG A 23 14.94 -29.88 4.26
CA ARG A 23 15.87 -30.74 3.49
C ARG A 23 16.13 -30.22 2.07
N GLU A 24 15.07 -29.77 1.39
CA GLU A 24 15.11 -29.47 -0.05
C GLU A 24 15.37 -27.97 -0.33
N ALA A 25 14.96 -27.06 0.57
CA ALA A 25 14.99 -25.63 0.36
C ALA A 25 15.72 -24.82 1.47
N GLY A 26 16.23 -25.51 2.50
CA GLY A 26 17.00 -24.91 3.58
C GLY A 26 16.19 -24.32 4.73
N GLU A 27 16.90 -23.91 5.79
CA GLU A 27 16.30 -23.41 7.05
C GLU A 27 15.44 -22.16 6.85
N GLU A 28 15.86 -21.27 5.99
CA GLU A 28 15.15 -20.00 5.77
C GLU A 28 13.77 -20.24 5.17
N MET A 29 13.64 -21.08 4.15
CA MET A 29 12.36 -21.41 3.54
C MET A 29 11.45 -22.14 4.50
N ALA A 30 12.00 -23.05 5.32
CA ALA A 30 11.24 -23.74 6.37
C ALA A 30 10.75 -22.75 7.44
N ARG A 31 11.55 -21.79 7.85
CA ARG A 31 11.19 -20.70 8.78
C ARG A 31 10.08 -19.82 8.19
N ARG A 32 10.21 -19.38 6.94
CA ARG A 32 9.18 -18.60 6.21
C ARG A 32 7.83 -19.33 6.18
N TYR A 33 7.85 -20.62 5.88
CA TYR A 33 6.64 -21.45 5.92
C TYR A 33 5.96 -21.41 7.29
N LEU A 34 6.71 -21.50 8.39
CA LEU A 34 6.15 -21.41 9.74
C LEU A 34 5.59 -20.04 10.05
N ILE A 35 6.28 -18.96 9.64
CA ILE A 35 5.83 -17.57 9.83
C ILE A 35 4.52 -17.33 9.07
N LEU A 36 4.49 -17.59 7.77
CA LEU A 36 3.28 -17.43 6.95
C LEU A 36 2.10 -18.21 7.51
N ARG A 37 2.38 -19.36 8.08
CA ARG A 37 1.37 -20.19 8.68
C ARG A 37 0.89 -19.69 10.03
N SER A 38 1.78 -19.12 10.85
CA SER A 38 1.42 -18.47 12.12
C SER A 38 0.53 -17.25 11.87
N LEU A 39 0.84 -16.45 10.87
CA LEU A 39 0.02 -15.29 10.47
C LEU A 39 -1.41 -15.70 10.09
N ARG A 40 -1.59 -16.82 9.36
CA ARG A 40 -2.94 -17.35 9.03
C ARG A 40 -3.72 -17.89 10.23
N LYS A 41 -3.08 -18.11 11.38
CA LYS A 41 -3.70 -18.63 12.60
C LYS A 41 -3.86 -17.58 13.69
N GLN A 42 -3.46 -16.34 13.41
CA GLN A 42 -3.55 -15.28 14.40
C GLN A 42 -5.02 -15.08 14.83
N PRO A 43 -5.27 -14.92 16.14
CA PRO A 43 -6.61 -14.63 16.65
C PRO A 43 -7.07 -13.21 16.28
N ARG A 44 -6.13 -12.34 15.90
CA ARG A 44 -6.42 -10.97 15.45
C ARG A 44 -6.19 -10.84 13.96
N PRO A 45 -7.06 -10.12 13.24
CA PRO A 45 -6.86 -9.84 11.83
C PRO A 45 -5.63 -8.96 11.59
N VAL A 46 -5.08 -9.04 10.40
CA VAL A 46 -3.90 -8.29 9.96
C VAL A 46 -4.34 -7.20 8.98
N HIS A 47 -3.98 -5.97 9.28
CA HIS A 47 -4.13 -4.82 8.39
C HIS A 47 -2.77 -4.44 7.81
N ILE A 48 -2.54 -4.71 6.53
CA ILE A 48 -1.33 -4.31 5.82
C ILE A 48 -1.59 -2.97 5.16
N LEU A 49 -0.75 -1.98 5.46
CA LEU A 49 -0.86 -0.61 4.94
C LEU A 49 0.32 -0.34 4.01
N ILE A 50 0.07 -0.26 2.69
CA ILE A 50 1.11 -0.08 1.67
C ILE A 50 1.01 1.31 1.09
N GLY A 51 1.86 2.22 1.57
CA GLY A 51 1.99 3.58 1.09
C GLY A 51 3.02 3.73 -0.03
N GLY A 52 3.04 4.91 -0.64
CA GLY A 52 4.02 5.31 -1.65
C GLY A 52 3.39 6.06 -2.82
N VAL A 53 4.20 6.78 -3.60
CA VAL A 53 3.72 7.57 -4.74
C VAL A 53 3.30 6.70 -5.92
N THR A 54 2.74 7.32 -6.97
CA THR A 54 2.39 6.60 -8.21
C THR A 54 3.65 6.04 -8.90
N GLY A 55 3.55 4.90 -9.56
CA GLY A 55 4.63 4.30 -10.35
C GLY A 55 5.64 3.44 -9.57
N VAL A 56 5.53 3.29 -8.24
CA VAL A 56 6.52 2.55 -7.43
C VAL A 56 6.25 1.04 -7.25
N GLY A 57 5.13 0.50 -7.77
CA GLY A 57 4.85 -0.94 -7.72
C GLY A 57 3.94 -1.41 -6.57
N LYS A 58 3.31 -0.50 -5.79
CA LYS A 58 2.45 -0.83 -4.64
C LYS A 58 1.38 -1.89 -4.91
N SER A 59 0.62 -1.75 -5.99
CA SER A 59 -0.52 -2.64 -6.29
C SER A 59 -0.05 -4.06 -6.62
N VAL A 60 1.14 -4.21 -7.22
CA VAL A 60 1.74 -5.52 -7.49
C VAL A 60 2.19 -6.17 -6.19
N LEU A 61 2.89 -5.40 -5.33
CA LEU A 61 3.29 -5.86 -3.99
C LEU A 61 2.05 -6.25 -3.15
N ALA A 62 1.01 -5.41 -3.15
CA ALA A 62 -0.24 -5.67 -2.43
C ALA A 62 -0.90 -6.99 -2.86
N SER A 63 -0.98 -7.23 -4.16
CA SER A 63 -1.54 -8.47 -4.72
C SER A 63 -0.69 -9.69 -4.35
N ALA A 64 0.63 -9.59 -4.43
CA ALA A 64 1.54 -10.66 -4.09
C ALA A 64 1.48 -11.03 -2.59
N LEU A 65 1.48 -10.03 -1.70
CA LEU A 65 1.36 -10.25 -0.25
C LEU A 65 -0.01 -10.81 0.10
N ALA A 66 -1.09 -10.25 -0.44
CA ALA A 66 -2.45 -10.73 -0.21
C ALA A 66 -2.61 -12.21 -0.60
N TYR A 67 -2.10 -12.58 -1.78
CA TYR A 67 -2.11 -13.97 -2.24
C TYR A 67 -1.30 -14.90 -1.31
N ARG A 68 -0.06 -14.54 -0.97
CA ARG A 68 0.82 -15.35 -0.11
C ARG A 68 0.24 -15.52 1.31
N LEU A 69 -0.39 -14.47 1.84
CA LEU A 69 -0.97 -14.47 3.18
C LEU A 69 -2.41 -15.00 3.22
N GLY A 70 -3.05 -15.19 2.06
CA GLY A 70 -4.44 -15.62 1.95
C GLY A 70 -5.43 -14.53 2.38
N ILE A 71 -5.08 -13.27 2.20
CA ILE A 71 -5.94 -12.11 2.42
C ILE A 71 -6.73 -11.86 1.14
N THR A 72 -8.05 -11.81 1.23
CA THR A 72 -8.93 -11.66 0.06
C THR A 72 -9.38 -10.22 -0.18
N HIS A 73 -9.21 -9.36 0.80
CA HIS A 73 -9.67 -7.97 0.73
C HIS A 73 -8.48 -7.04 0.48
N ILE A 74 -8.40 -6.53 -0.76
CA ILE A 74 -7.43 -5.49 -1.16
C ILE A 74 -8.24 -4.25 -1.51
N VAL A 75 -7.92 -3.12 -0.88
CA VAL A 75 -8.62 -1.86 -1.09
C VAL A 75 -7.64 -0.80 -1.58
N PRO A 76 -7.70 -0.43 -2.86
CA PRO A 76 -6.94 0.70 -3.39
C PRO A 76 -7.49 2.03 -2.85
N SER A 77 -6.64 2.89 -2.33
CA SER A 77 -7.06 4.21 -1.83
C SER A 77 -7.66 5.10 -2.93
N ASP A 78 -7.25 4.91 -4.17
CA ASP A 78 -7.84 5.62 -5.31
C ASP A 78 -9.31 5.23 -5.53
N ALA A 79 -9.71 3.98 -5.27
CA ALA A 79 -11.11 3.58 -5.35
C ALA A 79 -11.96 4.32 -4.31
N VAL A 80 -11.45 4.49 -3.09
CA VAL A 80 -12.11 5.28 -2.03
C VAL A 80 -12.23 6.74 -2.45
N ARG A 81 -11.18 7.33 -3.02
CA ARG A 81 -11.22 8.69 -3.57
C ARG A 81 -12.28 8.82 -4.67
N GLU A 82 -12.38 7.86 -5.59
CA GLU A 82 -13.39 7.90 -6.67
C GLU A 82 -14.82 7.86 -6.11
N VAL A 83 -15.09 7.08 -5.07
CA VAL A 83 -16.41 7.08 -4.40
C VAL A 83 -16.72 8.47 -3.84
N PHE A 84 -15.77 9.14 -3.18
CA PHE A 84 -15.97 10.50 -2.68
C PHE A 84 -16.17 11.50 -3.82
N ARG A 85 -15.42 11.40 -4.92
CA ARG A 85 -15.61 12.25 -6.11
C ARG A 85 -16.98 12.10 -6.74
N ALA A 86 -17.52 10.89 -6.76
CA ALA A 86 -18.87 10.63 -7.29
C ALA A 86 -19.97 11.18 -6.38
N SER A 87 -19.71 11.24 -5.07
CA SER A 87 -20.72 11.61 -4.06
C SER A 87 -20.67 13.09 -3.67
N LEU A 88 -19.51 13.75 -3.82
CA LEU A 88 -19.27 15.12 -3.33
C LEU A 88 -18.85 16.04 -4.47
N SER A 89 -19.43 17.24 -4.52
CA SER A 89 -19.14 18.19 -5.58
C SER A 89 -17.71 18.72 -5.51
N LYS A 90 -17.21 19.16 -6.67
CA LYS A 90 -15.89 19.80 -6.78
C LYS A 90 -15.77 21.09 -5.94
N ASP A 91 -16.86 21.83 -5.79
CA ASP A 91 -16.88 23.08 -5.03
C ASP A 91 -16.75 22.81 -3.52
N LEU A 92 -17.24 21.65 -3.05
CA LEU A 92 -17.13 21.27 -1.64
C LEU A 92 -15.73 20.70 -1.30
N LEU A 93 -15.20 19.81 -2.14
CA LEU A 93 -13.92 19.13 -1.91
C LEU A 93 -13.02 19.15 -3.16
N PRO A 94 -12.51 20.35 -3.55
CA PRO A 94 -11.84 20.53 -4.83
C PRO A 94 -10.57 19.68 -4.98
N THR A 95 -9.82 19.43 -3.91
CA THR A 95 -8.59 18.62 -3.94
C THR A 95 -8.82 17.18 -4.34
N LEU A 96 -10.00 16.57 -4.03
CA LEU A 96 -10.33 15.21 -4.43
C LEU A 96 -10.49 15.04 -5.94
N HIS A 97 -10.78 16.13 -6.65
CA HIS A 97 -11.03 16.11 -8.10
C HIS A 97 -9.78 16.31 -8.95
N LEU A 98 -8.61 16.47 -8.33
CA LEU A 98 -7.31 16.54 -8.98
C LEU A 98 -6.48 15.28 -8.67
N SER A 99 -5.41 15.06 -9.42
CA SER A 99 -4.41 14.06 -9.04
C SER A 99 -3.69 14.51 -7.78
N THR A 100 -3.16 13.56 -7.02
CA THR A 100 -2.49 13.81 -5.74
C THR A 100 -1.35 14.82 -5.86
N PHE A 101 -0.61 14.77 -6.96
CA PHE A 101 0.49 15.68 -7.27
C PHE A 101 0.03 17.04 -7.82
N GLU A 102 -1.25 17.19 -8.17
CA GLU A 102 -1.87 18.46 -8.62
C GLU A 102 -2.81 19.05 -7.56
N ALA A 103 -3.09 18.34 -6.47
CA ALA A 103 -4.10 18.72 -5.47
C ALA A 103 -3.87 20.12 -4.87
N TRP A 104 -2.61 20.56 -4.78
CA TRP A 104 -2.24 21.88 -4.31
C TRP A 104 -2.84 23.03 -5.15
N ARG A 105 -3.10 22.82 -6.44
CA ARG A 105 -3.71 23.80 -7.34
C ARG A 105 -5.18 24.10 -7.00
N ALA A 106 -5.80 23.23 -6.23
CA ALA A 106 -7.18 23.41 -5.77
C ALA A 106 -7.28 24.14 -4.43
N LEU A 107 -6.17 24.46 -3.79
CA LEU A 107 -6.16 25.23 -2.55
C LEU A 107 -6.36 26.72 -2.88
N SER A 108 -7.32 27.34 -2.19
CA SER A 108 -7.65 28.75 -2.42
C SER A 108 -6.49 29.67 -2.02
N PRO A 109 -6.17 30.72 -2.81
CA PRO A 109 -5.10 31.68 -2.50
C PRO A 109 -5.24 32.38 -1.14
N GLY A 110 -6.45 32.45 -0.56
CA GLY A 110 -6.71 33.07 0.73
C GLY A 110 -6.38 32.28 1.97
N LEU A 111 -5.80 31.06 1.84
CA LEU A 111 -5.44 30.22 2.99
C LEU A 111 -4.03 30.51 3.56
N GLY A 112 -3.47 31.69 3.31
CA GLY A 112 -2.15 32.07 3.83
C GLY A 112 -0.98 31.38 3.11
N LEU A 113 -1.16 31.03 1.84
CA LEU A 113 -0.11 30.42 1.00
C LEU A 113 0.83 31.47 0.39
N GLU A 114 0.55 32.75 0.59
CA GLU A 114 1.38 33.84 0.08
C GLU A 114 2.74 33.84 0.76
N GLY A 115 3.79 33.55 -0.04
CA GLY A 115 5.18 33.46 0.46
C GLY A 115 5.65 32.08 0.87
N GLU A 116 4.81 31.03 0.81
CA GLU A 116 5.27 29.66 1.04
C GLU A 116 6.05 29.10 -0.15
N SER A 117 7.05 28.26 0.15
CA SER A 117 7.81 27.58 -0.90
C SER A 117 6.91 26.62 -1.71
N TYR A 118 7.31 26.38 -2.96
CA TYR A 118 6.60 25.46 -3.84
C TYR A 118 6.42 24.06 -3.21
N GLU A 119 7.48 23.53 -2.58
CA GLU A 119 7.42 22.25 -1.86
C GLU A 119 6.32 22.23 -0.78
N VAL A 120 6.21 23.28 0.00
CA VAL A 120 5.19 23.40 1.06
C VAL A 120 3.79 23.42 0.46
N GLN A 121 3.57 24.12 -0.64
CA GLN A 121 2.27 24.16 -1.32
C GLN A 121 1.88 22.77 -1.86
N VAL A 122 2.81 22.07 -2.54
CA VAL A 122 2.59 20.70 -3.03
C VAL A 122 2.21 19.77 -1.88
N MET A 123 2.95 19.82 -0.77
CA MET A 123 2.69 18.99 0.39
C MET A 123 1.37 19.31 1.08
N ARG A 124 0.97 20.57 1.16
CA ARG A 124 -0.36 20.93 1.70
C ARG A 124 -1.50 20.34 0.88
N GLY A 125 -1.44 20.44 -0.45
CA GLY A 125 -2.44 19.83 -1.33
C GLY A 125 -2.52 18.33 -1.19
N PHE A 126 -1.35 17.69 -1.15
CA PHE A 126 -1.24 16.25 -0.90
C PHE A 126 -1.88 15.86 0.42
N LEU A 127 -1.52 16.52 1.52
CA LEU A 127 -2.00 16.20 2.86
C LEU A 127 -3.49 16.48 3.04
N ASP A 128 -3.99 17.55 2.46
CA ASP A 128 -5.42 17.87 2.45
C ASP A 128 -6.22 16.75 1.76
N GLN A 129 -5.73 16.24 0.64
CA GLN A 129 -6.37 15.11 -0.05
C GLN A 129 -6.26 13.82 0.76
N VAL A 130 -5.07 13.52 1.35
CA VAL A 130 -4.86 12.36 2.22
C VAL A 130 -5.82 12.39 3.41
N ALA A 131 -5.96 13.52 4.10
CA ALA A 131 -6.85 13.64 5.26
C ALA A 131 -8.30 13.30 4.91
N LYS A 132 -8.77 13.73 3.75
CA LYS A 132 -10.13 13.45 3.26
C LYS A 132 -10.33 11.98 2.92
N VAL A 133 -9.41 11.40 2.16
CA VAL A 133 -9.50 9.97 1.77
C VAL A 133 -9.32 9.05 2.98
N ALA A 134 -8.51 9.45 3.96
CA ALA A 134 -8.30 8.70 5.20
C ALA A 134 -9.59 8.47 6.00
N VAL A 135 -10.60 9.33 5.88
CA VAL A 135 -11.92 9.11 6.51
C VAL A 135 -12.54 7.80 6.06
N GLY A 136 -12.56 7.56 4.74
CA GLY A 136 -13.10 6.32 4.18
C GLY A 136 -12.21 5.11 4.46
N LEU A 137 -10.88 5.27 4.39
CA LEU A 137 -9.94 4.19 4.71
C LEU A 137 -10.05 3.76 6.17
N LYS A 138 -10.22 4.70 7.12
CA LYS A 138 -10.46 4.38 8.53
C LYS A 138 -11.76 3.64 8.74
N ALA A 139 -12.85 4.06 8.11
CA ALA A 139 -14.14 3.37 8.20
C ALA A 139 -14.04 1.91 7.73
N ILE A 140 -13.27 1.64 6.67
CA ILE A 140 -12.99 0.28 6.19
C ILE A 140 -12.17 -0.51 7.20
N GLN A 141 -11.13 0.08 7.79
CA GLN A 141 -10.32 -0.56 8.84
C GLN A 141 -11.14 -0.89 10.08
N GLU A 142 -11.96 0.04 10.56
CA GLU A 142 -12.84 -0.16 11.71
C GLU A 142 -13.83 -1.30 11.48
N ARG A 143 -14.48 -1.32 10.32
CA ARG A 143 -15.38 -2.41 9.93
C ARG A 143 -14.63 -3.76 9.91
N SER A 144 -13.47 -3.80 9.25
CA SER A 144 -12.64 -5.00 9.16
C SER A 144 -12.21 -5.50 10.55
N ALA A 145 -11.84 -4.60 11.47
CA ALA A 145 -11.48 -4.92 12.84
C ALA A 145 -12.65 -5.51 13.63
N LEU A 146 -13.87 -4.99 13.42
CA LEU A 146 -15.09 -5.49 14.07
C LEU A 146 -15.52 -6.86 13.52
N GLU A 147 -15.37 -7.07 12.22
CA GLU A 147 -15.71 -8.33 11.55
C GLU A 147 -14.61 -9.40 11.70
N GLY A 148 -13.45 -9.07 12.26
CA GLY A 148 -12.32 -9.99 12.40
C GLY A 148 -11.68 -10.39 11.07
N THR A 149 -11.74 -9.51 10.05
CA THR A 149 -11.22 -9.78 8.71
C THR A 149 -9.86 -9.09 8.48
N SER A 150 -8.94 -9.78 7.79
CA SER A 150 -7.66 -9.19 7.37
C SER A 150 -7.81 -8.44 6.05
N ILE A 151 -7.14 -7.29 5.93
CA ILE A 151 -7.18 -6.44 4.74
C ILE A 151 -5.80 -5.95 4.32
N VAL A 152 -5.67 -5.62 3.05
CA VAL A 152 -4.55 -4.84 2.51
C VAL A 152 -5.11 -3.51 2.01
N LEU A 153 -4.65 -2.40 2.56
CA LEU A 153 -4.89 -1.07 2.01
C LEU A 153 -3.66 -0.64 1.23
N GLU A 154 -3.84 -0.22 -0.02
CA GLU A 154 -2.73 0.23 -0.84
C GLU A 154 -3.04 1.58 -1.51
N GLY A 155 -2.03 2.40 -1.69
CA GLY A 155 -2.14 3.62 -2.48
C GLY A 155 -1.38 4.82 -1.91
N VAL A 156 -1.42 5.91 -2.65
CA VAL A 156 -0.71 7.13 -2.29
C VAL A 156 -1.31 7.83 -1.06
N HIS A 157 -2.60 7.60 -0.78
CA HIS A 157 -3.29 8.14 0.39
C HIS A 157 -3.11 7.26 1.65
N VAL A 158 -2.43 6.11 1.52
CA VAL A 158 -2.13 5.23 2.66
C VAL A 158 -0.92 5.79 3.39
N VAL A 159 -1.18 6.72 4.29
CA VAL A 159 -0.18 7.38 5.15
C VAL A 159 -0.52 7.03 6.60
N PRO A 160 0.27 6.18 7.29
CA PRO A 160 -0.10 5.54 8.55
C PRO A 160 -0.56 6.51 9.65
N ARG A 161 0.09 7.67 9.79
CA ARG A 161 -0.30 8.69 10.79
C ARG A 161 -1.73 9.21 10.65
N PHE A 162 -2.33 9.11 9.46
CA PHE A 162 -3.72 9.49 9.20
C PHE A 162 -4.71 8.33 9.37
N LEU A 163 -4.22 7.10 9.60
CA LEU A 163 -5.02 5.88 9.61
C LEU A 163 -5.19 5.26 11.00
N GLN A 164 -4.90 6.01 12.06
CA GLN A 164 -5.18 5.58 13.43
C GLN A 164 -6.70 5.53 13.66
N HIS A 165 -7.18 4.48 14.32
CA HIS A 165 -8.59 4.25 14.60
C HIS A 165 -8.81 3.60 15.98
N PRO A 166 -10.01 3.69 16.58
CA PRO A 166 -10.27 3.22 17.96
C PRO A 166 -10.06 1.71 18.18
N TYR A 167 -10.13 0.91 17.14
CA TYR A 167 -10.03 -0.56 17.22
C TYR A 167 -8.64 -1.10 16.85
N GLN A 168 -7.61 -0.26 16.84
CA GLN A 168 -6.25 -0.69 16.47
C GLN A 168 -5.70 -1.81 17.37
N ASP A 169 -6.12 -1.88 18.63
CA ASP A 169 -5.72 -2.95 19.56
C ASP A 169 -6.31 -4.33 19.22
N ARG A 170 -7.34 -4.37 18.34
CA ARG A 170 -7.98 -5.61 17.89
C ARG A 170 -7.32 -6.21 16.67
N VAL A 171 -6.40 -5.51 16.04
CA VAL A 171 -5.74 -5.90 14.78
C VAL A 171 -4.22 -5.83 14.91
N PHE A 172 -3.52 -6.52 14.03
CA PHE A 172 -2.10 -6.29 13.81
C PHE A 172 -1.95 -5.36 12.61
N THR A 173 -1.49 -4.14 12.83
CA THR A 173 -1.24 -3.18 11.75
C THR A 173 0.21 -3.24 11.32
N ILE A 174 0.45 -3.50 10.04
CA ILE A 174 1.77 -3.61 9.44
C ILE A 174 1.88 -2.51 8.38
N PRO A 175 2.45 -1.34 8.72
CA PRO A 175 2.69 -0.28 7.76
C PRO A 175 3.97 -0.54 6.99
N MET A 176 3.98 -0.18 5.70
CA MET A 176 5.17 -0.17 4.86
C MET A 176 5.06 0.92 3.79
N LEU A 177 6.20 1.43 3.37
CA LEU A 177 6.31 2.41 2.29
C LEU A 177 7.06 1.80 1.12
N VAL A 178 6.49 1.81 -0.08
CA VAL A 178 7.19 1.42 -1.31
C VAL A 178 7.77 2.66 -1.97
N ALA A 179 9.04 2.62 -2.31
CA ALA A 179 9.71 3.73 -2.98
C ALA A 179 10.67 3.24 -4.06
N VAL A 180 10.85 4.03 -5.11
CA VAL A 180 11.87 3.87 -6.14
C VAL A 180 12.86 5.03 -5.99
N GLN A 181 14.11 4.73 -5.68
CA GLN A 181 15.13 5.77 -5.47
C GLN A 181 15.67 6.29 -6.81
N ASP A 182 15.92 5.39 -7.74
CA ASP A 182 16.38 5.74 -9.09
C ASP A 182 15.28 6.48 -9.88
N GLU A 183 15.56 7.74 -10.21
CA GLU A 183 14.62 8.58 -10.97
C GLU A 183 14.45 8.13 -12.40
N SER A 184 15.49 7.60 -13.03
CA SER A 184 15.42 7.09 -14.39
C SER A 184 14.47 5.91 -14.47
N LEU A 185 14.68 4.93 -13.59
CA LEU A 185 13.79 3.77 -13.48
C LEU A 185 12.35 4.18 -13.15
N HIS A 186 12.15 5.18 -12.28
CA HIS A 186 10.82 5.67 -11.94
C HIS A 186 10.12 6.29 -13.15
N ARG A 187 10.84 7.04 -13.99
CA ARG A 187 10.32 7.59 -15.27
C ARG A 187 9.97 6.49 -16.26
N ASP A 188 10.85 5.50 -16.42
CA ASP A 188 10.65 4.38 -17.34
C ASP A 188 9.38 3.57 -17.01
N ARG A 189 9.02 3.46 -15.73
CA ARG A 189 7.78 2.81 -15.30
C ARG A 189 6.52 3.52 -15.77
N PHE A 190 6.55 4.84 -15.91
CA PHE A 190 5.42 5.54 -16.53
C PHE A 190 5.29 5.24 -18.01
N LEU A 191 6.43 5.05 -18.71
CA LEU A 191 6.44 4.63 -20.10
C LEU A 191 5.87 3.21 -20.28
N LEU A 192 6.29 2.29 -19.42
CA LEU A 192 5.80 0.91 -19.44
C LEU A 192 4.29 0.85 -19.15
N ARG A 193 3.85 1.52 -18.08
CA ARG A 193 2.44 1.56 -17.67
C ARG A 193 1.52 2.17 -18.72
N ASP A 194 1.97 3.20 -19.44
CA ASP A 194 1.22 3.80 -20.54
C ASP A 194 0.93 2.77 -21.63
N ARG A 195 1.93 1.97 -22.01
CA ARG A 195 1.79 0.88 -22.97
C ARG A 195 0.86 -0.23 -22.48
N GLU A 196 1.05 -0.69 -21.24
CA GLU A 196 0.25 -1.78 -20.64
C GLU A 196 -1.23 -1.42 -20.49
N THR A 197 -1.54 -0.14 -20.24
CA THR A 197 -2.92 0.33 -20.08
C THR A 197 -3.56 0.81 -21.39
N GLY A 198 -2.93 0.58 -22.52
CA GLY A 198 -3.44 1.03 -23.82
C GLY A 198 -3.68 2.55 -23.87
N HIS A 199 -2.78 3.32 -23.29
CA HIS A 199 -2.82 4.79 -23.16
C HIS A 199 -3.97 5.34 -22.28
N ALA A 200 -4.64 4.50 -21.50
CA ALA A 200 -5.62 4.97 -20.52
C ALA A 200 -4.98 5.79 -19.37
N ARG A 201 -3.65 5.69 -19.23
CA ARG A 201 -2.84 6.44 -18.26
C ARG A 201 -1.66 7.10 -18.97
N PRO A 202 -1.87 8.22 -19.68
CA PRO A 202 -0.85 8.86 -20.52
C PRO A 202 0.40 9.21 -19.69
N LYS A 203 1.56 8.77 -20.17
CA LYS A 203 2.87 9.01 -19.52
C LYS A 203 3.18 10.50 -19.40
N GLU A 204 2.76 11.29 -20.39
CA GLU A 204 3.02 12.74 -20.47
C GLU A 204 2.54 13.44 -19.19
N ARG A 205 1.37 13.07 -18.68
CA ARG A 205 0.82 13.65 -17.47
C ARG A 205 1.72 13.40 -16.25
N TYR A 206 2.25 12.20 -16.12
CA TYR A 206 3.12 11.85 -14.98
C TYR A 206 4.50 12.47 -15.13
N LEU A 207 5.03 12.52 -16.34
CA LEU A 207 6.34 13.12 -16.61
C LEU A 207 6.33 14.64 -16.43
N GLN A 208 5.22 15.31 -16.78
CA GLN A 208 5.04 16.76 -16.55
C GLN A 208 5.01 17.11 -15.06
N HIS A 209 4.57 16.19 -14.20
CA HIS A 209 4.44 16.35 -12.76
C HIS A 209 5.43 15.50 -11.98
N PHE A 210 6.53 15.11 -12.61
CA PHE A 210 7.50 14.22 -11.98
C PHE A 210 8.17 14.84 -10.77
N GLU A 211 8.40 16.13 -10.79
CA GLU A 211 8.99 16.87 -9.66
C GLU A 211 8.07 16.79 -8.43
N GLU A 212 6.79 17.09 -8.58
CA GLU A 212 5.82 17.00 -7.48
C GLU A 212 5.70 15.56 -6.94
N ILE A 213 5.72 14.57 -7.82
CA ILE A 213 5.71 13.15 -7.42
C ILE A 213 6.95 12.83 -6.58
N ARG A 214 8.14 13.32 -6.98
CA ARG A 214 9.39 13.12 -6.23
C ARG A 214 9.41 13.88 -4.91
N LEU A 215 8.90 15.12 -4.87
CA LEU A 215 8.73 15.88 -3.63
C LEU A 215 7.88 15.12 -2.62
N ILE A 216 6.74 14.59 -3.05
CA ILE A 216 5.87 13.77 -2.19
C ILE A 216 6.61 12.51 -1.73
N GLN A 217 7.32 11.79 -2.62
CA GLN A 217 8.07 10.59 -2.23
C GLN A 217 9.15 10.90 -1.18
N ASN A 218 9.92 11.96 -1.40
CA ASN A 218 10.98 12.35 -0.47
C ASN A 218 10.43 12.69 0.91
N HIS A 219 9.26 13.31 0.96
CA HIS A 219 8.58 13.63 2.21
C HIS A 219 8.07 12.37 2.92
N LEU A 220 7.46 11.44 2.17
CA LEU A 220 7.02 10.15 2.70
C LEU A 220 8.20 9.31 3.21
N LEU A 221 9.34 9.31 2.51
CA LEU A 221 10.57 8.64 2.95
C LEU A 221 11.12 9.24 4.25
N ARG A 222 11.06 10.55 4.43
CA ARG A 222 11.45 11.23 5.67
C ARG A 222 10.57 10.76 6.82
N TRP A 223 9.25 10.78 6.65
CA TRP A 223 8.33 10.29 7.67
C TRP A 223 8.49 8.81 7.98
N ALA A 224 8.72 7.98 6.98
CA ALA A 224 8.94 6.55 7.20
C ALA A 224 10.16 6.33 8.12
N ARG A 225 11.24 7.10 7.92
CA ARG A 225 12.42 7.04 8.80
C ARG A 225 12.13 7.52 10.22
N GLU A 226 11.41 8.64 10.35
CA GLU A 226 11.04 9.21 11.65
C GLU A 226 10.14 8.28 12.47
N GLU A 227 9.24 7.55 11.82
CA GLU A 227 8.26 6.65 12.43
C GLU A 227 8.72 5.18 12.48
N GLY A 228 9.92 4.87 11.99
CA GLY A 228 10.42 3.49 11.93
C GLY A 228 9.63 2.59 10.99
N ILE A 229 8.98 3.15 9.96
CA ILE A 229 8.22 2.39 8.97
C ILE A 229 9.20 1.80 7.96
N PRO A 230 9.14 0.48 7.70
CA PRO A 230 10.01 -0.16 6.73
C PRO A 230 9.76 0.38 5.32
N VAL A 231 10.87 0.69 4.63
CA VAL A 231 10.86 1.09 3.22
C VAL A 231 11.19 -0.13 2.37
N ILE A 232 10.27 -0.49 1.51
CA ILE A 232 10.37 -1.60 0.58
C ILE A 232 10.91 -1.07 -0.76
N PRO A 233 12.01 -1.66 -1.29
CA PRO A 233 12.51 -1.27 -2.59
C PRO A 233 11.48 -1.58 -3.67
N GLY A 234 11.13 -0.57 -4.44
CA GLY A 234 10.22 -0.74 -5.55
C GLY A 234 10.96 -1.09 -6.85
N GLU A 235 12.29 -1.05 -6.88
CA GLU A 235 13.14 -1.29 -8.03
C GLU A 235 13.01 -2.72 -8.54
N ASP A 236 13.09 -3.68 -7.66
CA ASP A 236 12.90 -5.11 -7.93
C ASP A 236 11.68 -5.62 -7.14
N LEU A 237 10.74 -6.24 -7.84
CA LEU A 237 9.51 -6.73 -7.23
C LEU A 237 9.77 -7.94 -6.32
N ASP A 238 10.64 -8.86 -6.74
CA ASP A 238 10.92 -10.08 -6.00
C ASP A 238 11.69 -9.74 -4.72
N GLU A 239 12.69 -8.88 -4.79
CA GLU A 239 13.38 -8.32 -3.62
C GLU A 239 12.41 -7.59 -2.69
N GLY A 240 11.51 -6.76 -3.26
CA GLY A 240 10.50 -6.03 -2.49
C GLY A 240 9.53 -6.96 -1.75
N ILE A 241 9.08 -8.04 -2.39
CA ILE A 241 8.20 -9.03 -1.75
C ILE A 241 8.93 -9.79 -0.64
N GLU A 242 10.17 -10.20 -0.89
CA GLU A 242 11.00 -10.89 0.09
C GLU A 242 11.18 -10.02 1.35
N LYS A 243 11.61 -8.78 1.16
CA LYS A 243 11.80 -7.82 2.25
C LYS A 243 10.51 -7.49 3.01
N ALA A 244 9.37 -7.48 2.34
CA ALA A 244 8.08 -7.23 2.99
C ALA A 244 7.59 -8.43 3.82
N LEU A 245 8.18 -9.61 3.64
CA LEU A 245 7.86 -10.84 4.38
C LEU A 245 8.82 -11.10 5.55
N GLU A 246 9.91 -10.37 5.65
CA GLU A 246 10.84 -10.35 6.80
C GLU A 246 10.24 -9.64 8.00
#